data_37668bae0cab57cf310b0ac087494083
#
_entry.id   37668bae0cab57cf310b0ac087494083
#
_cell.length_a   1.000
_cell.length_b   1.000
_cell.length_c   1.000
_cell.angle_alpha   90.00
_cell.angle_beta   90.00
_cell.angle_gamma   90.00
#
_symmetry.space_group_name_H-M   'P 1'
#
loop_
_entity.id
_entity.type
_entity.pdbx_description
1 polymer ?
#
loop_
_entity_poly.entity_id
_entity_poly.type
_entity_poly.pdbx_seq_one_letter_code
_entity_poly.pdbx_strand_id
1 'polypeptide(L)'
;MNKKQTIIISSLVVLILFAGFLATKVNGPLYVDNGGDKNAVSASATNYFTTARLERDNTRQITLTNLKALLNDENTPEDQKAQAADDYKNLALQSDKEMRVELGLQAQGFDEALCTIDNDKATVVVKYQGELSDQQIRQIKDVIMSKAEINNIEIKVSE
;
A
#
# COMPACT_ATOMS: atom_id res chain seq x y z
N MET A 1 -4.85 -46.94 -11.00
CA MET A 1 -5.49 -45.82 -10.27
C MET A 1 -6.86 -46.27 -9.76
N ASN A 2 -7.07 -46.20 -8.45
CA ASN A 2 -8.34 -46.63 -7.86
C ASN A 2 -9.46 -45.65 -8.22
N LYS A 3 -10.64 -46.16 -8.67
CA LYS A 3 -11.81 -45.35 -9.06
C LYS A 3 -12.21 -44.31 -7.99
N LYS A 4 -11.96 -44.61 -6.71
CA LYS A 4 -12.17 -43.66 -5.60
C LYS A 4 -11.21 -42.47 -5.63
N GLN A 5 -9.94 -42.65 -5.99
CA GLN A 5 -8.96 -41.56 -6.11
C GLN A 5 -9.28 -40.65 -7.30
N THR A 6 -9.75 -41.21 -8.41
CA THR A 6 -10.15 -40.42 -9.59
C THR A 6 -11.32 -39.54 -9.29
N ILE A 7 -12.30 -40.01 -8.50
CA ILE A 7 -13.48 -39.23 -8.10
C ILE A 7 -13.08 -38.08 -7.17
N ILE A 8 -12.17 -38.32 -6.23
CA ILE A 8 -11.68 -37.28 -5.29
C ILE A 8 -10.92 -36.17 -6.04
N ILE A 9 -10.02 -36.55 -6.96
CA ILE A 9 -9.24 -35.60 -7.76
C ILE A 9 -10.17 -34.79 -8.68
N SER A 10 -11.14 -35.45 -9.33
CA SER A 10 -12.11 -34.77 -10.18
C SER A 10 -12.97 -33.76 -9.41
N SER A 11 -13.43 -34.14 -8.20
CA SER A 11 -14.20 -33.26 -7.31
C SER A 11 -13.37 -32.04 -6.87
N LEU A 12 -12.09 -32.22 -6.58
CA LEU A 12 -11.19 -31.16 -6.14
C LEU A 12 -10.89 -30.16 -7.25
N VAL A 13 -10.73 -30.64 -8.49
CA VAL A 13 -10.54 -29.78 -9.68
C VAL A 13 -11.79 -28.94 -9.96
N VAL A 14 -12.98 -29.52 -9.86
CA VAL A 14 -14.26 -28.80 -10.02
C VAL A 14 -14.42 -27.73 -8.94
N LEU A 15 -14.04 -28.02 -7.69
CA LEU A 15 -14.10 -27.06 -6.58
C LEU A 15 -13.16 -25.87 -6.80
N ILE A 16 -11.94 -26.11 -7.31
CA ILE A 16 -10.97 -25.05 -7.61
C ILE A 16 -11.47 -24.18 -8.76
N LEU A 17 -12.03 -24.76 -9.82
CA LEU A 17 -12.61 -24.00 -10.93
C LEU A 17 -13.83 -23.18 -10.49
N PHE A 18 -14.67 -23.73 -9.60
CA PHE A 18 -15.83 -23.04 -9.05
C PHE A 18 -15.44 -21.90 -8.12
N ALA A 19 -14.41 -22.08 -7.28
CA ALA A 19 -13.85 -21.03 -6.42
C ALA A 19 -13.21 -19.92 -7.27
N GLY A 20 -12.49 -20.26 -8.34
CA GLY A 20 -11.94 -19.30 -9.29
C GLY A 20 -13.02 -18.50 -10.02
N PHE A 21 -14.09 -19.14 -10.43
CA PHE A 21 -15.25 -18.49 -11.06
C PHE A 21 -15.99 -17.55 -10.10
N LEU A 22 -16.19 -17.95 -8.85
CA LEU A 22 -16.78 -17.10 -7.82
C LEU A 22 -15.88 -15.90 -7.49
N ALA A 23 -14.55 -16.08 -7.41
CA ALA A 23 -13.62 -15.00 -7.16
C ALA A 23 -13.64 -13.94 -8.26
N THR A 24 -13.82 -14.34 -9.54
CA THR A 24 -13.97 -13.38 -10.65
C THR A 24 -15.33 -12.67 -10.68
N LYS A 25 -16.37 -13.28 -10.10
CA LYS A 25 -17.70 -12.65 -10.00
C LYS A 25 -17.87 -11.76 -8.78
N VAL A 26 -17.15 -12.03 -7.68
CA VAL A 26 -17.28 -11.27 -6.43
C VAL A 26 -16.29 -10.10 -6.37
N ASN A 27 -15.20 -10.13 -7.15
CA ASN A 27 -14.24 -9.03 -7.28
C ASN A 27 -14.54 -8.06 -8.43
N GLY A 28 -15.76 -8.08 -8.98
CA GLY A 28 -16.22 -6.97 -9.81
C GLY A 28 -16.39 -5.74 -8.90
N PRO A 29 -15.87 -4.54 -9.28
CA PRO A 29 -16.19 -3.33 -8.55
C PRO A 29 -17.71 -3.20 -8.52
N LEU A 30 -18.27 -2.96 -7.31
CA LEU A 30 -19.68 -2.62 -7.15
C LEU A 30 -19.94 -1.33 -7.96
N TYR A 31 -20.33 -1.49 -9.20
CA TYR A 31 -20.79 -0.40 -10.04
C TYR A 31 -22.19 -0.02 -9.54
N VAL A 32 -22.25 0.96 -8.66
CA VAL A 32 -23.49 1.67 -8.38
C VAL A 32 -23.63 2.68 -9.52
N ASP A 33 -24.39 2.28 -10.54
CA ASP A 33 -24.88 3.18 -11.58
C ASP A 33 -25.83 4.21 -10.93
N ASN A 34 -25.31 5.39 -10.67
CA ASN A 34 -26.12 6.59 -10.40
C ASN A 34 -25.72 7.66 -11.40
N GLY A 35 -26.67 7.97 -12.27
CA GLY A 35 -26.58 8.90 -13.40
C GLY A 35 -25.75 10.15 -13.17
N GLY A 36 -24.86 10.37 -14.12
CA GLY A 36 -24.33 11.64 -14.56
C GLY A 36 -23.98 12.68 -13.52
N ASP A 37 -22.87 12.50 -12.78
CA ASP A 37 -22.29 13.60 -12.02
C ASP A 37 -20.77 13.55 -12.06
N LYS A 38 -20.16 14.72 -12.27
CA LYS A 38 -18.71 14.96 -12.23
C LYS A 38 -18.06 14.61 -10.86
N ASN A 39 -18.85 14.14 -9.89
CA ASN A 39 -18.42 13.67 -8.58
C ASN A 39 -17.90 12.21 -8.58
N ALA A 40 -18.13 11.43 -9.65
CA ALA A 40 -17.73 10.02 -9.70
C ALA A 40 -16.19 9.86 -9.74
N VAL A 41 -15.48 10.76 -10.42
CA VAL A 41 -14.01 10.74 -10.52
C VAL A 41 -13.38 11.05 -9.17
N SER A 42 -13.93 12.02 -8.43
CA SER A 42 -13.45 12.39 -7.10
C SER A 42 -13.66 11.27 -6.05
N ALA A 43 -14.77 10.53 -6.16
CA ALA A 43 -15.04 9.38 -5.28
C ALA A 43 -14.11 8.20 -5.56
N SER A 44 -13.73 7.97 -6.82
CA SER A 44 -12.80 6.90 -7.21
C SER A 44 -11.39 7.15 -6.66
N ALA A 45 -10.87 8.37 -6.80
CA ALA A 45 -9.55 8.72 -6.27
C ALA A 45 -9.52 8.68 -4.73
N THR A 46 -10.55 9.17 -4.05
CA THR A 46 -10.64 9.10 -2.58
C THR A 46 -10.67 7.64 -2.11
N ASN A 47 -11.37 6.76 -2.82
CA ASN A 47 -11.36 5.32 -2.54
C ASN A 47 -9.97 4.72 -2.72
N TYR A 48 -9.22 5.12 -3.76
CA TYR A 48 -7.85 4.67 -3.99
C TYR A 48 -6.94 4.99 -2.79
N PHE A 49 -6.89 6.25 -2.35
CA PHE A 49 -6.04 6.68 -1.23
C PHE A 49 -6.43 5.98 0.08
N THR A 50 -7.73 5.85 0.35
CA THR A 50 -8.23 5.16 1.54
C THR A 50 -7.83 3.68 1.51
N THR A 51 -8.05 3.00 0.38
CA THR A 51 -7.71 1.57 0.24
C THR A 51 -6.20 1.35 0.33
N ALA A 52 -5.41 2.17 -0.36
CA ALA A 52 -3.95 2.05 -0.36
C ALA A 52 -3.33 2.31 1.03
N ARG A 53 -3.88 3.27 1.79
CA ARG A 53 -3.48 3.48 3.20
C ARG A 53 -3.82 2.27 4.06
N LEU A 54 -5.04 1.76 3.94
CA LEU A 54 -5.49 0.60 4.72
C LEU A 54 -4.63 -0.63 4.42
N GLU A 55 -4.31 -0.89 3.16
CA GLU A 55 -3.46 -2.00 2.74
C GLU A 55 -2.03 -1.84 3.28
N ARG A 56 -1.44 -0.64 3.15
CA ARG A 56 -0.13 -0.30 3.71
C ARG A 56 -0.11 -0.54 5.22
N ASP A 57 -1.12 -0.02 5.93
CA ASP A 57 -1.18 -0.11 7.39
C ASP A 57 -1.39 -1.55 7.87
N ASN A 58 -2.21 -2.34 7.18
CA ASN A 58 -2.40 -3.76 7.46
C ASN A 58 -1.09 -4.55 7.25
N THR A 59 -0.42 -4.34 6.12
CA THR A 59 0.87 -5.01 5.83
C THR A 59 1.91 -4.66 6.89
N ARG A 60 1.99 -3.39 7.26
CA ARG A 60 2.88 -2.89 8.31
C ARG A 60 2.58 -3.50 9.68
N GLN A 61 1.31 -3.60 10.04
CA GLN A 61 0.89 -4.21 11.30
C GLN A 61 1.29 -5.69 11.38
N ILE A 62 1.11 -6.43 10.29
CA ILE A 62 1.52 -7.83 10.20
C ILE A 62 3.06 -7.94 10.35
N THR A 63 3.81 -7.10 9.64
CA THR A 63 5.28 -7.09 9.71
C THR A 63 5.77 -6.77 11.12
N LEU A 64 5.23 -5.74 11.76
CA LEU A 64 5.58 -5.38 13.15
C LEU A 64 5.24 -6.51 14.13
N THR A 65 4.14 -7.21 13.93
CA THR A 65 3.74 -8.36 14.77
C THR A 65 4.73 -9.50 14.61
N ASN A 66 5.15 -9.82 13.39
CA ASN A 66 6.13 -10.86 13.12
C ASN A 66 7.52 -10.51 13.69
N LEU A 67 7.96 -9.26 13.52
CA LEU A 67 9.23 -8.81 14.12
C LEU A 67 9.20 -8.88 15.65
N LYS A 68 8.10 -8.47 16.28
CA LYS A 68 7.93 -8.62 17.73
C LYS A 68 7.94 -10.08 18.19
N ALA A 69 7.34 -10.99 17.42
CA ALA A 69 7.36 -12.41 17.74
C ALA A 69 8.80 -12.95 17.73
N LEU A 70 9.62 -12.59 16.72
CA LEU A 70 11.04 -12.97 16.67
C LEU A 70 11.84 -12.41 17.84
N LEU A 71 11.58 -11.17 18.25
CA LEU A 71 12.27 -10.54 19.39
C LEU A 71 11.95 -11.21 20.72
N ASN A 72 10.73 -11.74 20.88
CA ASN A 72 10.26 -12.33 22.13
C ASN A 72 10.47 -13.86 22.21
N ASP A 73 10.83 -14.52 21.10
CA ASP A 73 11.08 -15.95 21.09
C ASP A 73 12.48 -16.26 21.65
N GLU A 74 12.52 -17.03 22.73
CA GLU A 74 13.77 -17.44 23.37
C GLU A 74 14.67 -18.31 22.50
N ASN A 75 14.07 -19.02 21.51
CA ASN A 75 14.80 -19.89 20.59
C ASN A 75 15.37 -19.15 19.38
N THR A 76 15.01 -17.88 19.17
CA THR A 76 15.56 -17.08 18.08
C THR A 76 17.03 -16.75 18.37
N PRO A 77 17.96 -17.05 17.43
CA PRO A 77 19.37 -16.69 17.56
C PRO A 77 19.57 -15.19 17.76
N GLU A 78 20.60 -14.81 18.51
CA GLU A 78 20.86 -13.40 18.87
C GLU A 78 21.14 -12.50 17.67
N ASP A 79 21.76 -13.03 16.61
CA ASP A 79 21.96 -12.31 15.34
C ASP A 79 20.65 -11.99 14.64
N GLN A 80 19.69 -12.93 14.66
CA GLN A 80 18.35 -12.71 14.09
C GLN A 80 17.52 -11.75 14.96
N LYS A 81 17.66 -11.79 16.28
CA LYS A 81 17.02 -10.81 17.17
C LYS A 81 17.56 -9.41 16.90
N ALA A 82 18.88 -9.26 16.76
CA ALA A 82 19.47 -7.97 16.44
C ALA A 82 18.96 -7.42 15.11
N GLN A 83 18.89 -8.26 14.07
CA GLN A 83 18.31 -7.88 12.78
C GLN A 83 16.83 -7.49 12.90
N ALA A 84 16.03 -8.27 13.60
CA ALA A 84 14.61 -7.97 13.81
C ALA A 84 14.39 -6.66 14.59
N ALA A 85 15.29 -6.32 15.53
CA ALA A 85 15.26 -5.05 16.26
C ALA A 85 15.56 -3.86 15.33
N ASP A 86 16.57 -4.00 14.48
CA ASP A 86 16.89 -2.96 13.48
C ASP A 86 15.77 -2.78 12.45
N ASP A 87 15.20 -3.87 11.96
CA ASP A 87 14.08 -3.82 11.01
C ASP A 87 12.82 -3.18 11.65
N TYR A 88 12.54 -3.50 12.92
CA TYR A 88 11.45 -2.88 13.67
C TYR A 88 11.64 -1.37 13.81
N LYS A 89 12.84 -0.94 14.16
CA LYS A 89 13.21 0.48 14.31
C LYS A 89 13.12 1.19 12.94
N ASN A 90 13.65 0.58 11.89
CA ASN A 90 13.66 1.15 10.55
C ASN A 90 12.23 1.33 10.02
N LEU A 91 11.36 0.34 10.22
CA LEU A 91 9.96 0.43 9.81
C LEU A 91 9.21 1.55 10.57
N ALA A 92 9.50 1.75 11.84
CA ALA A 92 8.92 2.84 12.63
C ALA A 92 9.39 4.22 12.12
N LEU A 93 10.70 4.37 11.82
CA LEU A 93 11.26 5.61 11.28
C LEU A 93 10.74 5.92 9.86
N GLN A 94 10.59 4.90 9.01
CA GLN A 94 9.97 5.05 7.68
C GLN A 94 8.54 5.54 7.80
N SER A 95 7.76 4.96 8.70
CA SER A 95 6.38 5.37 8.95
C SER A 95 6.27 6.84 9.36
N ASP A 96 7.14 7.30 10.24
CA ASP A 96 7.18 8.70 10.68
C ASP A 96 7.54 9.64 9.51
N LYS A 97 8.56 9.28 8.72
CA LYS A 97 8.96 10.06 7.54
C LYS A 97 7.84 10.16 6.50
N GLU A 98 7.18 9.04 6.17
CA GLU A 98 6.04 9.01 5.24
C GLU A 98 4.91 9.91 5.71
N MET A 99 4.52 9.80 6.98
CA MET A 99 3.47 10.64 7.56
C MET A 99 3.84 12.14 7.50
N ARG A 100 5.09 12.51 7.81
CA ARG A 100 5.55 13.90 7.71
C ARG A 100 5.54 14.43 6.29
N VAL A 101 5.87 13.59 5.31
CA VAL A 101 5.79 13.96 3.88
C VAL A 101 4.34 14.18 3.48
N GLU A 102 3.43 13.25 3.81
CA GLU A 102 2.00 13.35 3.50
C GLU A 102 1.39 14.64 4.09
N LEU A 103 1.63 14.92 5.37
CA LEU A 103 1.19 16.14 6.04
C LEU A 103 1.83 17.39 5.41
N GLY A 104 3.10 17.32 5.03
CA GLY A 104 3.80 18.42 4.35
C GLY A 104 3.19 18.73 2.98
N LEU A 105 2.78 17.72 2.22
CA LEU A 105 2.13 17.89 0.92
C LEU A 105 0.72 18.45 1.06
N GLN A 106 -0.05 17.98 2.06
CA GLN A 106 -1.36 18.56 2.36
C GLN A 106 -1.25 20.06 2.75
N ALA A 107 -0.23 20.43 3.51
CA ALA A 107 0.03 21.84 3.84
C ALA A 107 0.41 22.69 2.62
N GLN A 108 0.90 22.07 1.53
CA GLN A 108 1.16 22.74 0.25
C GLN A 108 -0.07 22.82 -0.67
N GLY A 109 -1.21 22.29 -0.22
CA GLY A 109 -2.48 22.36 -0.95
C GLY A 109 -2.81 21.14 -1.81
N PHE A 110 -2.13 20.04 -1.64
CA PHE A 110 -2.56 18.77 -2.23
C PHE A 110 -3.64 18.13 -1.36
N ASP A 111 -4.85 17.94 -1.91
CA ASP A 111 -6.00 17.39 -1.17
C ASP A 111 -5.71 16.01 -0.59
N GLU A 112 -5.09 15.14 -1.39
CA GLU A 112 -4.70 13.79 -1.00
C GLU A 112 -3.27 13.49 -1.46
N ALA A 113 -2.49 12.93 -0.56
CA ALA A 113 -1.15 12.43 -0.84
C ALA A 113 -0.92 11.12 -0.11
N LEU A 114 -0.22 10.20 -0.76
CA LEU A 114 0.24 8.94 -0.19
C LEU A 114 1.73 8.83 -0.46
N CYS A 115 2.51 8.67 0.59
CA CYS A 115 3.95 8.46 0.49
C CYS A 115 4.30 7.03 0.92
N THR A 116 5.15 6.38 0.16
CA THR A 116 5.74 5.09 0.51
C THR A 116 7.24 5.20 0.34
N ILE A 117 7.98 4.88 1.39
CA ILE A 117 9.44 4.86 1.38
C ILE A 117 9.88 3.40 1.37
N ASP A 118 10.76 3.06 0.43
CA ASP A 118 11.42 1.77 0.36
C ASP A 118 12.93 2.00 0.20
N ASN A 119 13.68 1.66 1.24
CA ASN A 119 15.10 1.97 1.35
C ASN A 119 15.37 3.45 1.09
N ASP A 120 16.08 3.78 -0.01
CA ASP A 120 16.46 5.14 -0.37
C ASP A 120 15.54 5.78 -1.41
N LYS A 121 14.39 5.15 -1.72
CA LYS A 121 13.43 5.63 -2.70
C LYS A 121 12.12 6.03 -2.02
N ALA A 122 11.65 7.24 -2.34
CA ALA A 122 10.32 7.72 -1.99
C ALA A 122 9.40 7.70 -3.21
N THR A 123 8.30 6.97 -3.15
CA THR A 123 7.22 7.01 -4.13
C THR A 123 6.05 7.81 -3.54
N VAL A 124 5.67 8.87 -4.21
CA VAL A 124 4.56 9.72 -3.79
C VAL A 124 3.47 9.71 -4.84
N VAL A 125 2.25 9.44 -4.41
CA VAL A 125 1.04 9.59 -5.22
C VAL A 125 0.27 10.79 -4.69
N VAL A 126 -0.06 11.74 -5.56
CA VAL A 126 -0.89 12.90 -5.22
C VAL A 126 -2.19 12.89 -6.02
N LYS A 127 -3.27 13.34 -5.40
CA LYS A 127 -4.52 13.59 -6.10
C LYS A 127 -4.41 14.91 -6.85
N TYR A 128 -4.50 14.84 -8.17
CA TYR A 128 -4.45 16.04 -9.02
C TYR A 128 -5.14 15.75 -10.34
N GLN A 129 -5.86 16.73 -10.89
CA GLN A 129 -6.51 16.64 -12.20
C GLN A 129 -5.55 17.17 -13.27
N GLY A 130 -5.16 16.29 -14.19
CA GLY A 130 -4.25 16.61 -15.28
C GLY A 130 -2.78 16.48 -14.90
N GLU A 131 -1.90 17.23 -15.57
CA GLU A 131 -0.45 17.16 -15.36
C GLU A 131 0.02 18.17 -14.32
N LEU A 132 0.95 17.75 -13.46
CA LEU A 132 1.62 18.63 -12.50
C LEU A 132 2.52 19.62 -13.22
N SER A 133 2.46 20.89 -12.85
CA SER A 133 3.39 21.90 -13.31
C SER A 133 4.80 21.68 -12.73
N ASP A 134 5.83 22.22 -13.40
CA ASP A 134 7.20 22.18 -12.89
C ASP A 134 7.35 22.76 -11.48
N GLN A 135 6.54 23.76 -11.15
CA GLN A 135 6.51 24.35 -9.81
C GLN A 135 5.98 23.36 -8.78
N GLN A 136 4.89 22.67 -9.07
CA GLN A 136 4.31 21.66 -8.17
C GLN A 136 5.24 20.46 -8.00
N ILE A 137 5.90 20.00 -9.08
CA ILE A 137 6.91 18.94 -9.01
C ILE A 137 8.06 19.35 -8.09
N ARG A 138 8.57 20.59 -8.20
CA ARG A 138 9.59 21.10 -7.27
C ARG A 138 9.10 21.16 -5.83
N GLN A 139 7.90 21.66 -5.59
CA GLN A 139 7.31 21.71 -4.24
C GLN A 139 7.22 20.32 -3.61
N ILE A 140 6.77 19.31 -4.37
CA ILE A 140 6.70 17.91 -3.88
C ILE A 140 8.11 17.42 -3.51
N LYS A 141 9.09 17.63 -4.39
CA LYS A 141 10.48 17.22 -4.15
C LYS A 141 11.07 17.90 -2.92
N ASP A 142 10.86 19.20 -2.76
CA ASP A 142 11.36 19.98 -1.62
C ASP A 142 10.76 19.47 -0.28
N VAL A 143 9.47 19.12 -0.27
CA VAL A 143 8.83 18.53 0.92
C VAL A 143 9.48 17.18 1.25
N ILE A 144 9.65 16.30 0.25
CA ILE A 144 10.23 14.97 0.48
C ILE A 144 11.68 15.08 0.97
N MET A 145 12.50 15.91 0.32
CA MET A 145 13.88 16.14 0.73
C MET A 145 13.98 16.74 2.14
N SER A 146 13.10 17.68 2.48
CA SER A 146 13.06 18.32 3.81
C SER A 146 12.58 17.40 4.93
N LYS A 147 11.62 16.48 4.66
CA LYS A 147 10.97 15.66 5.69
C LYS A 147 11.52 14.24 5.79
N ALA A 148 11.96 13.67 4.67
CA ALA A 148 12.46 12.30 4.60
C ALA A 148 13.96 12.20 4.32
N GLU A 149 14.60 13.28 3.84
CA GLU A 149 16.03 13.31 3.45
C GLU A 149 16.36 12.34 2.32
N ILE A 150 15.39 12.14 1.38
CA ILE A 150 15.51 11.21 0.25
C ILE A 150 15.57 12.01 -1.05
N ASN A 151 16.52 11.66 -1.92
CA ASN A 151 16.71 12.30 -3.23
C ASN A 151 16.17 11.47 -4.40
N ASN A 152 16.03 10.14 -4.22
CA ASN A 152 15.45 9.27 -5.23
C ASN A 152 13.92 9.29 -5.09
N ILE A 153 13.27 10.10 -5.93
CA ILE A 153 11.86 10.44 -5.79
C ILE A 153 11.11 10.05 -7.07
N GLU A 154 10.08 9.25 -6.92
CA GLU A 154 9.08 8.95 -7.94
C GLU A 154 7.77 9.64 -7.60
N ILE A 155 7.22 10.42 -8.54
CA ILE A 155 5.95 11.13 -8.37
C ILE A 155 4.93 10.55 -9.33
N LYS A 156 3.75 10.21 -8.81
CA LYS A 156 2.60 9.71 -9.56
C LYS A 156 1.39 10.59 -9.30
N VAL A 157 0.52 10.68 -10.29
CA VAL A 157 -0.76 11.41 -10.17
C VAL A 157 -1.89 10.39 -10.21
N SER A 158 -2.87 10.57 -9.33
CA SER A 158 -4.16 9.87 -9.35
C SER A 158 -5.26 10.91 -9.55
N GLU A 159 -6.11 10.69 -10.53
CA GLU A 159 -7.28 11.54 -10.85
C GLU A 159 -8.51 11.15 -10.05
#